data_bcdcfd403652f6b844b320eaabe43572
#
_entry.id   bcdcfd403652f6b844b320eaabe43572
#
_cell.length_a   1.000
_cell.length_b   1.000
_cell.length_c   1.000
_cell.angle_alpha   90.00
_cell.angle_beta   90.00
_cell.angle_gamma   90.00
#
_symmetry.space_group_name_H-M   'P 1'
#
loop_
_entity.id
_entity.type
_entity.pdbx_description
1 polymer ?
#
loop_
_entity_poly.entity_id
_entity_poly.type
_entity_poly.pdbx_seq_one_letter_code
_entity_poly.pdbx_strand_id
1 'polypeptide(L)'
;DSERSETALRRQHITRMKQWTEPLDLGNHQASFHVLEGNDVAEALLKYADTNNVNMIIMGAATHGLQMQRFVATVPIKVAMEAPCTVILVKQSLPFEALAE
;
A
#
# COMPACT_ATOMS: atom_id res chain seq x y z
N ASP A 1 9.19 26.21 4.66
CA ASP A 1 8.60 25.77 5.90
C ASP A 1 8.19 24.30 5.78
N SER A 2 8.63 23.51 6.74
CA SER A 2 8.46 22.05 6.70
C SER A 2 6.98 21.63 6.76
N GLU A 3 6.15 22.33 7.52
CA GLU A 3 4.73 22.03 7.63
C GLU A 3 4.00 22.23 6.29
N ARG A 4 4.34 23.27 5.57
CA ARG A 4 3.77 23.52 4.24
C ARG A 4 4.20 22.46 3.25
N SER A 5 5.46 22.04 3.33
CA SER A 5 5.99 21.01 2.45
C SER A 5 5.31 19.65 2.70
N GLU A 6 5.10 19.30 3.98
CA GLU A 6 4.41 18.08 4.34
C GLU A 6 2.95 18.09 3.91
N THR A 7 2.26 19.20 4.08
CA THR A 7 0.86 19.35 3.66
C THR A 7 0.74 19.25 2.14
N ALA A 8 1.65 19.90 1.40
CA ALA A 8 1.65 19.86 -0.05
C ALA A 8 1.93 18.44 -0.57
N LEU A 9 2.87 17.74 0.06
CA LEU A 9 3.21 16.37 -0.30
C LEU A 9 2.04 15.41 -0.05
N ARG A 10 1.37 15.56 1.07
CA ARG A 10 0.18 14.77 1.42
C ARG A 10 -0.93 14.97 0.39
N ARG A 11 -1.21 16.22 0.00
CA ARG A 11 -2.20 16.53 -1.03
C ARG A 11 -1.83 15.89 -2.37
N GLN A 12 -0.55 15.92 -2.70
CA GLN A 12 -0.05 15.35 -3.95
C GLN A 12 -0.27 13.83 -3.98
N HIS A 13 -0.01 13.15 -2.87
CA HIS A 13 -0.24 11.71 -2.76
C HIS A 13 -1.74 11.37 -2.86
N ILE A 14 -2.59 12.14 -2.19
CA ILE A 14 -4.05 11.92 -2.26
C ILE A 14 -4.55 12.15 -3.68
N THR A 15 -4.10 13.20 -4.34
CA THR A 15 -4.48 13.48 -5.72
C THR A 15 -4.08 12.34 -6.65
N ARG A 16 -2.89 11.80 -6.47
CA ARG A 16 -2.40 10.67 -7.27
C ARG A 16 -3.23 9.41 -7.06
N MET A 17 -3.60 9.13 -5.81
CA MET A 17 -4.48 8.00 -5.51
C MET A 17 -5.85 8.16 -6.17
N LYS A 18 -6.42 9.35 -6.13
CA LYS A 18 -7.70 9.64 -6.79
C LYS A 18 -7.61 9.47 -8.30
N GLN A 19 -6.52 9.91 -8.90
CA GLN A 19 -6.29 9.75 -10.34
C GLN A 19 -6.19 8.27 -10.73
N TRP A 20 -5.53 7.47 -9.92
CA TRP A 20 -5.39 6.04 -10.18
C TRP A 20 -6.73 5.30 -10.11
N THR A 21 -7.59 5.71 -9.20
CA THR A 21 -8.88 5.05 -8.99
C THR A 21 -10.00 5.59 -9.88
N GLU A 22 -9.76 6.71 -10.55
CA GLU A 22 -10.78 7.35 -11.41
C GLU A 22 -11.36 6.41 -12.46
N PRO A 23 -10.56 5.58 -13.17
CA PRO A 23 -11.12 4.67 -14.16
C PRO A 23 -11.92 3.52 -13.56
N LEU A 24 -11.84 3.30 -12.25
CA LEU A 24 -12.54 2.21 -11.60
C LEU A 24 -13.97 2.64 -11.28
N ASP A 25 -14.92 1.77 -11.57
CA ASP A 25 -16.28 2.00 -11.15
C ASP A 25 -16.46 1.53 -9.71
N LEU A 26 -16.35 2.46 -8.78
CA LEU A 26 -16.53 2.15 -7.37
C LEU A 26 -18.01 2.08 -6.98
N GLY A 27 -18.91 2.52 -7.87
CA GLY A 27 -20.34 2.39 -7.71
C GLY A 27 -20.85 2.95 -6.39
N ASN A 28 -21.56 2.12 -5.64
CA ASN A 28 -22.11 2.48 -4.33
C ASN A 28 -21.13 2.29 -3.18
N HIS A 29 -19.89 1.93 -3.47
CA HIS A 29 -18.90 1.73 -2.42
C HIS A 29 -18.43 3.08 -1.86
N GLN A 30 -18.29 3.12 -0.55
CA GLN A 30 -17.70 4.28 0.09
C GLN A 30 -16.19 4.18 0.00
N ALA A 31 -15.57 5.13 -0.65
CA ALA A 31 -14.12 5.16 -0.77
C ALA A 31 -13.57 6.41 -0.11
N SER A 32 -12.50 6.26 0.63
CA SER A 32 -11.79 7.39 1.23
C SER A 32 -10.29 7.20 1.00
N PHE A 33 -9.55 8.30 1.03
CA PHE A 33 -8.14 8.33 0.70
C PHE A 33 -7.36 8.92 1.88
N HIS A 34 -6.40 8.19 2.37
CA HIS A 34 -5.63 8.59 3.54
C HIS A 34 -4.14 8.42 3.29
N VAL A 35 -3.35 9.32 3.85
CA VAL A 35 -1.90 9.21 3.86
C VAL A 35 -1.47 9.02 5.30
N LEU A 36 -0.81 7.92 5.59
CA LEU A 36 -0.32 7.62 6.92
C LEU A 36 1.13 8.06 7.04
N GLU A 37 1.48 8.53 8.20
CA GLU A 37 2.85 8.95 8.50
C GLU A 37 3.44 8.08 9.60
N GLY A 38 4.73 7.82 9.50
CA GLY A 38 5.44 7.04 10.51
C GLY A 38 6.82 6.67 10.03
N ASN A 39 7.67 6.30 10.95
CA ASN A 39 9.04 5.87 10.64
C ASN A 39 9.09 4.44 10.09
N ASP A 40 8.07 3.65 10.41
CA ASP A 40 7.96 2.26 9.97
C ASP A 40 6.61 2.09 9.25
N VAL A 41 6.67 1.77 7.98
CA VAL A 41 5.49 1.66 7.12
C VAL A 41 4.55 0.55 7.62
N ALA A 42 5.10 -0.62 7.94
CA ALA A 42 4.28 -1.73 8.41
C ALA A 42 3.59 -1.41 9.72
N GLU A 43 4.29 -0.78 10.65
CA GLU A 43 3.72 -0.36 11.93
C GLU A 43 2.57 0.64 11.76
N ALA A 44 2.74 1.61 10.86
CA ALA A 44 1.70 2.60 10.57
C ALA A 44 0.45 1.93 10.00
N LEU A 45 0.62 0.99 9.08
CA LEU A 45 -0.49 0.24 8.49
C LEU A 45 -1.20 -0.63 9.53
N LEU A 46 -0.45 -1.33 10.35
CA LEU A 46 -1.00 -2.19 11.41
C LEU A 46 -1.79 -1.38 12.43
N LYS A 47 -1.26 -0.25 12.83
CA LYS A 47 -1.95 0.65 13.75
C LYS A 47 -3.25 1.18 13.17
N TYR A 48 -3.22 1.59 11.92
CA TYR A 48 -4.41 2.07 11.22
C TYR A 48 -5.48 0.97 11.15
N ALA A 49 -5.06 -0.24 10.77
CA ALA A 49 -5.97 -1.38 10.65
C ALA A 49 -6.64 -1.71 11.98
N ASP A 50 -5.89 -1.70 13.06
CA ASP A 50 -6.41 -1.99 14.39
C ASP A 50 -7.36 -0.89 14.87
N THR A 51 -6.93 0.37 14.75
CA THR A 51 -7.71 1.52 15.19
C THR A 51 -9.04 1.64 14.46
N ASN A 52 -9.08 1.29 13.19
CA ASN A 52 -10.25 1.46 12.33
C ASN A 52 -11.04 0.18 12.09
N ASN A 53 -10.73 -0.88 12.84
CA ASN A 53 -11.43 -2.18 12.74
C ASN A 53 -11.47 -2.69 11.31
N VAL A 54 -10.34 -2.57 10.61
CA VAL A 54 -10.22 -3.05 9.24
C VAL A 54 -10.32 -4.58 9.26
N ASN A 55 -11.12 -5.16 8.39
CA ASN A 55 -11.31 -6.61 8.32
C ASN A 55 -10.60 -7.27 7.14
N MET A 56 -10.03 -6.49 6.24
CA MET A 56 -9.23 -7.02 5.14
C MET A 56 -8.24 -5.96 4.66
N ILE A 57 -6.99 -6.37 4.51
CA ILE A 57 -5.94 -5.53 3.92
C ILE A 57 -5.56 -6.15 2.59
N ILE A 58 -5.56 -5.36 1.53
CA ILE A 58 -5.07 -5.78 0.22
C ILE A 58 -3.90 -4.89 -0.12
N MET A 59 -2.74 -5.49 -0.37
CA MET A 59 -1.56 -4.69 -0.69
C MET A 59 -0.75 -5.33 -1.80
N GLY A 60 -0.10 -4.48 -2.57
CA GLY A 60 0.79 -4.93 -3.61
C GLY A 60 2.15 -5.32 -3.05
N ALA A 61 2.72 -6.36 -3.60
CA ALA A 61 4.11 -6.72 -3.38
C ALA A 61 4.86 -6.35 -4.66
N ALA A 62 5.49 -5.19 -4.66
CA ALA A 62 6.16 -4.69 -5.86
C ALA A 62 7.38 -5.52 -6.21
N THR A 63 7.58 -5.74 -7.48
CA THR A 63 8.65 -6.59 -7.98
C THR A 63 9.48 -5.90 -9.04
N HIS A 64 10.01 -4.72 -8.71
CA HIS A 64 10.86 -3.99 -9.62
C HIS A 64 12.33 -4.29 -9.34
N GLY A 65 12.82 -5.38 -9.90
CA GLY A 65 14.21 -5.81 -9.76
C GLY A 65 14.48 -6.56 -8.44
N LEU A 66 15.56 -7.30 -8.42
CA LEU A 66 15.91 -8.19 -7.31
C LEU A 66 16.20 -7.45 -6.01
N GLN A 67 16.85 -6.29 -6.11
CA GLN A 67 17.17 -5.50 -4.92
C GLN A 67 15.92 -4.89 -4.29
N MET A 68 15.01 -4.43 -5.13
CA MET A 68 13.74 -3.87 -4.66
C MET A 68 12.86 -4.93 -4.03
N GLN A 69 12.90 -6.15 -4.53
CA GLN A 69 12.14 -7.26 -3.95
C GLN A 69 12.51 -7.52 -2.49
N ARG A 70 13.78 -7.40 -2.15
CA ARG A 70 14.24 -7.62 -0.77
C ARG A 70 13.71 -6.58 0.20
N PHE A 71 13.66 -5.33 -0.23
CA PHE A 71 13.17 -4.25 0.62
C PHE A 71 11.66 -4.21 0.74
N VAL A 72 10.98 -4.40 -0.39
CA VAL A 72 9.51 -4.27 -0.42
C VAL A 72 8.84 -5.48 0.20
N ALA A 73 9.47 -6.65 0.14
CA ALA A 73 8.91 -7.86 0.72
C ALA A 73 8.82 -7.82 2.24
N THR A 74 9.64 -7.02 2.92
CA THR A 74 9.60 -6.93 4.38
C THR A 74 8.31 -6.31 4.91
N VAL A 75 7.81 -5.27 4.27
CA VAL A 75 6.57 -4.62 4.70
C VAL A 75 5.35 -5.53 4.52
N PRO A 76 5.10 -6.10 3.34
CA PRO A 76 3.95 -6.99 3.17
C PRO A 76 4.00 -8.22 4.07
N ILE A 77 5.16 -8.81 4.26
CA ILE A 77 5.32 -9.98 5.12
C ILE A 77 5.01 -9.63 6.57
N LYS A 78 5.55 -8.52 7.06
CA LYS A 78 5.30 -8.10 8.43
C LYS A 78 3.81 -7.80 8.64
N VAL A 79 3.17 -7.13 7.71
CA VAL A 79 1.73 -6.86 7.78
C VAL A 79 0.95 -8.17 7.77
N ALA A 80 1.30 -9.11 6.89
CA ALA A 80 0.61 -10.39 6.81
C ALA A 80 0.72 -11.20 8.10
N MET A 81 1.89 -11.14 8.75
CA MET A 81 2.13 -11.91 9.97
C MET A 81 1.47 -11.29 11.21
N GLU A 82 1.37 -9.99 11.25
CA GLU A 82 0.95 -9.27 12.48
C GLU A 82 -0.42 -8.61 12.39
N ALA A 83 -1.04 -8.56 11.22
CA ALA A 83 -2.34 -7.90 11.06
C ALA A 83 -3.43 -8.61 11.86
N PRO A 84 -4.38 -7.86 12.43
CA PRO A 84 -5.51 -8.45 13.15
C PRO A 84 -6.61 -8.97 12.22
N CYS A 85 -6.37 -9.02 10.92
CA CYS A 85 -7.39 -9.32 9.92
C CYS A 85 -6.80 -10.11 8.76
N THR A 86 -7.64 -10.45 7.80
CA THR A 86 -7.22 -11.10 6.56
C THR A 86 -6.33 -10.17 5.75
N VAL A 87 -5.25 -10.71 5.22
CA VAL A 87 -4.32 -9.96 4.36
C VAL A 87 -4.17 -10.68 3.03
N ILE A 88 -4.37 -9.94 1.95
CA ILE A 88 -4.19 -10.43 0.59
C ILE A 88 -3.00 -9.70 -0.03
N LEU A 89 -2.02 -10.46 -0.46
CA LEU A 89 -0.86 -9.90 -1.17
C LEU A 89 -1.04 -10.12 -2.66
N VAL A 90 -0.92 -9.03 -3.42
CA VAL A 90 -1.04 -9.06 -4.87
C VAL A 90 0.33 -8.88 -5.47
N LYS A 91 0.74 -9.86 -6.23
CA LYS A 91 2.04 -9.89 -6.88
C LYS A 91 1.86 -9.86 -8.39
N GLN A 92 2.66 -9.06 -9.06
CA GLN A 92 2.65 -9.05 -10.52
C GLN A 92 3.28 -10.35 -11.04
N SER A 93 2.61 -11.01 -11.98
CA SER A 93 3.15 -12.19 -12.64
C SER A 93 4.31 -11.78 -13.55
N LEU A 94 5.41 -12.51 -13.47
CA LEU A 94 6.51 -12.33 -14.42
C LEU A 94 6.21 -13.08 -15.73
N PRO A 95 6.60 -12.53 -16.89
CA PRO A 95 6.48 -13.26 -18.13
C PRO A 95 7.29 -14.55 -18.07
N PHE A 96 6.78 -15.61 -18.70
CA PHE A 96 7.44 -16.92 -18.74
C PHE A 96 8.88 -16.80 -19.26
N GLU A 97 9.10 -15.98 -20.26
CA GLU A 97 10.42 -15.75 -20.87
C GLU A 97 11.40 -15.16 -19.87
N ALA A 98 10.96 -14.27 -18.98
CA ALA A 98 11.80 -13.71 -17.93
C ALA A 98 12.18 -14.75 -16.88
N LEU A 99 11.32 -15.73 -16.64
CA LEU A 99 11.59 -16.82 -15.70
C LEU A 99 12.55 -17.86 -16.26
N ALA A 100 12.61 -18.00 -17.58
CA ALA A 100 13.47 -18.96 -18.26
C ALA A 100 14.94 -18.52 -18.30
N GLU A 101 15.22 -17.27 -18.09
CA GLU A 101 16.57 -16.72 -18.03
C GLU A 101 17.12 -16.77 -16.60
#